data_574104e3945463f41cb6b0c4f7d89448
#
_entry.id   574104e3945463f41cb6b0c4f7d89448
#
_cell.length_a   1.000
_cell.length_b   1.000
_cell.length_c   1.000
_cell.angle_alpha   90.00
_cell.angle_beta   90.00
_cell.angle_gamma   90.00
#
_symmetry.space_group_name_H-M   'P 1'
#
loop_
_entity.id
_entity.type
_entity.pdbx_description
1 polymer ?
#
loop_
_entity_poly.entity_id
_entity_poly.type
_entity_poly.pdbx_seq_one_letter_code
_entity_poly.pdbx_strand_id
1 'polypeptide(L)'
;MTNGNAEVVIVAYKPKPGKESDLLQLTREHLPVLRAEGLATDMPETTLIADGGIIVEVFEWAPGGTERAHQNPAVLALWKRYFEVCDMVKLCDLAEAKQMFASFRRLEF
;
A
#
# COMPACT_ATOMS: atom_id res chain seq x y z
N MET A 1 4.69 10.16 23.43
CA MET A 1 4.94 11.22 22.46
C MET A 1 5.05 10.66 21.06
N THR A 2 4.26 11.17 20.17
CA THR A 2 4.35 10.75 18.78
C THR A 2 5.54 11.43 18.11
N ASN A 3 6.08 10.81 17.07
CA ASN A 3 7.22 11.35 16.33
C ASN A 3 6.75 12.29 15.22
N GLY A 4 6.12 13.42 15.61
CA GLY A 4 5.74 14.44 14.67
C GLY A 4 4.67 14.00 13.67
N ASN A 5 3.73 13.17 14.11
CA ASN A 5 2.58 12.76 13.28
C ASN A 5 2.94 11.81 12.13
N ALA A 6 4.07 11.13 12.19
CA ALA A 6 4.31 10.03 11.28
C ALA A 6 3.33 8.91 11.62
N GLU A 7 2.73 8.30 10.59
CA GLU A 7 1.70 7.29 10.78
C GLU A 7 1.99 6.06 9.96
N VAL A 8 1.91 4.90 10.60
CA VAL A 8 2.00 3.62 9.89
C VAL A 8 0.62 3.31 9.32
N VAL A 9 0.58 2.97 8.05
CA VAL A 9 -0.66 2.63 7.37
C VAL A 9 -0.59 1.22 6.83
N ILE A 10 -1.74 0.54 6.84
CA ILE A 10 -1.90 -0.78 6.25
C ILE A 10 -3.00 -0.65 5.21
N VAL A 11 -2.68 -0.95 3.96
CA VAL A 11 -3.63 -0.81 2.86
C VAL A 11 -3.70 -2.11 2.07
N ALA A 12 -4.90 -2.46 1.61
CA ALA A 12 -5.13 -3.69 0.86
C ALA A 12 -5.67 -3.37 -0.53
N TYR A 13 -5.06 -3.99 -1.55
CA TYR A 13 -5.40 -3.80 -2.95
C TYR A 13 -5.86 -5.12 -3.54
N LYS A 14 -7.10 -5.17 -4.03
CA LYS A 14 -7.62 -6.36 -4.68
C LYS A 14 -7.48 -6.22 -6.20
N PRO A 15 -6.72 -7.09 -6.88
CA PRO A 15 -6.53 -6.96 -8.32
C PRO A 15 -7.84 -7.20 -9.06
N LYS A 16 -8.07 -6.41 -10.10
CA LYS A 16 -9.16 -6.70 -11.04
C LYS A 16 -8.79 -7.94 -11.84
N PRO A 17 -9.78 -8.66 -12.39
CA PRO A 17 -9.51 -9.88 -13.17
C PRO A 17 -8.45 -9.64 -14.24
N GLY A 18 -7.41 -10.46 -14.26
CA GLY A 18 -6.33 -10.36 -15.25
C GLY A 18 -5.31 -9.25 -14.99
N LYS A 19 -5.42 -8.54 -13.86
CA LYS A 19 -4.55 -7.41 -13.56
C LYS A 19 -3.55 -7.66 -12.43
N GLU A 20 -3.38 -8.92 -12.05
CA GLU A 20 -2.49 -9.30 -10.95
C GLU A 20 -1.05 -8.82 -11.18
N SER A 21 -0.52 -9.04 -12.38
CA SER A 21 0.85 -8.62 -12.70
C SER A 21 1.01 -7.12 -12.71
N ASP A 22 0.00 -6.40 -13.22
CA ASP A 22 0.04 -4.93 -13.25
C ASP A 22 0.02 -4.36 -11.83
N LEU A 23 -0.81 -4.93 -10.96
CA LEU A 23 -0.86 -4.51 -9.57
C LEU A 23 0.48 -4.75 -8.87
N LEU A 24 1.09 -5.90 -9.11
CA LEU A 24 2.39 -6.23 -8.52
C LEU A 24 3.44 -5.21 -8.94
N GLN A 25 3.46 -4.85 -10.22
CA GLN A 25 4.41 -3.86 -10.73
C GLN A 25 4.20 -2.48 -10.09
N LEU A 26 2.93 -2.05 -9.97
CA LEU A 26 2.62 -0.78 -9.32
C LEU A 26 3.04 -0.77 -7.85
N THR A 27 2.86 -1.89 -7.16
CA THR A 27 3.26 -2.02 -5.77
C THR A 27 4.77 -1.88 -5.62
N ARG A 28 5.55 -2.38 -6.57
CA ARG A 28 7.01 -2.16 -6.58
C ARG A 28 7.37 -0.70 -6.74
N GLU A 29 6.58 0.07 -7.49
CA GLU A 29 6.87 1.48 -7.77
C GLU A 29 6.40 2.40 -6.65
N HIS A 30 5.39 2.00 -5.89
CA HIS A 30 4.67 2.90 -4.99
C HIS A 30 5.55 3.54 -3.93
N LEU A 31 6.15 2.75 -3.07
CA LEU A 31 6.93 3.29 -1.96
C LEU A 31 8.18 4.05 -2.42
N PRO A 32 8.92 3.56 -3.43
CA PRO A 32 10.03 4.36 -3.98
C PRO A 32 9.60 5.74 -4.47
N VAL A 33 8.45 5.85 -5.12
CA VAL A 33 7.93 7.16 -5.56
C VAL A 33 7.60 8.03 -4.35
N LEU A 34 6.90 7.48 -3.35
CA LEU A 34 6.55 8.23 -2.14
C LEU A 34 7.81 8.74 -1.42
N ARG A 35 8.83 7.90 -1.33
CA ARG A 35 10.09 8.28 -0.67
C ARG A 35 10.85 9.33 -1.47
N ALA A 36 10.88 9.21 -2.78
CA ALA A 36 11.54 10.18 -3.65
C ALA A 36 10.91 11.57 -3.51
N GLU A 37 9.61 11.61 -3.24
CA GLU A 37 8.88 12.86 -3.06
C GLU A 37 8.85 13.32 -1.59
N GLY A 38 9.56 12.64 -0.70
CA GLY A 38 9.64 13.02 0.71
C GLY A 38 8.35 12.75 1.49
N LEU A 39 7.51 11.86 1.01
CA LEU A 39 6.18 11.61 1.59
C LEU A 39 6.13 10.41 2.51
N ALA A 40 7.05 9.48 2.38
CA ALA A 40 7.14 8.29 3.22
C ALA A 40 8.51 8.22 3.87
N THR A 41 8.58 7.61 5.06
CA THR A 41 9.83 7.46 5.80
C THR A 41 10.63 6.25 5.30
N ASP A 42 11.82 6.08 5.86
CA ASP A 42 12.67 4.93 5.57
C ASP A 42 12.30 3.69 6.42
N MET A 43 11.18 3.72 7.12
CA MET A 43 10.73 2.53 7.83
C MET A 43 10.63 1.36 6.86
N PRO A 44 11.28 0.23 7.15
CA PRO A 44 11.22 -0.93 6.26
C PRO A 44 9.77 -1.31 5.97
N GLU A 45 9.45 -1.42 4.68
CA GLU A 45 8.11 -1.81 4.28
C GLU A 45 7.92 -3.31 4.47
N THR A 46 6.66 -3.68 4.67
CA THR A 46 6.26 -5.08 4.64
C THR A 46 5.16 -5.21 3.61
N THR A 47 5.39 -6.03 2.61
CA THR A 47 4.39 -6.31 1.58
C THR A 47 3.99 -7.77 1.71
N LEU A 48 2.70 -7.99 1.80
CA LEU A 48 2.13 -9.31 2.07
C LEU A 48 1.16 -9.66 0.95
N ILE A 49 0.92 -10.94 0.77
CA ILE A 49 -0.10 -11.40 -0.15
C ILE A 49 -1.15 -12.18 0.64
N ALA A 50 -2.40 -11.81 0.43
CA ALA A 50 -3.56 -12.42 1.06
C ALA A 50 -4.25 -13.34 0.06
N ASP A 51 -5.22 -14.08 0.54
CA ASP A 51 -6.02 -14.96 -0.30
C ASP A 51 -6.69 -14.18 -1.44
N GLY A 52 -6.76 -14.78 -2.61
CA GLY A 52 -7.33 -14.13 -3.79
C GLY A 52 -6.39 -13.16 -4.49
N GLY A 53 -5.11 -13.16 -4.16
CA GLY A 53 -4.12 -12.29 -4.81
C GLY A 53 -4.13 -10.86 -4.30
N ILE A 54 -4.83 -10.60 -3.19
CA ILE A 54 -4.87 -9.26 -2.58
C ILE A 54 -3.50 -8.93 -2.03
N ILE A 55 -2.98 -7.74 -2.37
CA ILE A 55 -1.71 -7.24 -1.88
C ILE A 55 -1.98 -6.37 -0.66
N VAL A 56 -1.27 -6.64 0.43
CA VAL A 56 -1.35 -5.83 1.66
C VAL A 56 -0.01 -5.14 1.85
N GLU A 57 -0.03 -3.83 1.94
CA GLU A 57 1.18 -3.02 2.05
C GLU A 57 1.19 -2.28 3.38
N VAL A 58 2.32 -2.37 4.10
CA VAL A 58 2.52 -1.70 5.38
C VAL A 58 3.69 -0.74 5.22
N PHE A 59 3.45 0.55 5.43
CA PHE A 59 4.52 1.54 5.34
C PHE A 59 4.19 2.73 6.24
N GLU A 60 5.14 3.66 6.37
CA GLU A 60 4.95 4.83 7.24
C GLU A 60 4.99 6.11 6.42
N TRP A 61 3.93 6.92 6.55
CA TRP A 61 3.92 8.28 6.02
C TRP A 61 4.85 9.17 6.84
N ALA A 62 5.60 10.05 6.15
CA ALA A 62 6.29 11.14 6.83
C ALA A 62 5.24 12.10 7.41
N PRO A 63 5.60 12.92 8.42
CA PRO A 63 4.65 13.89 8.98
C PRO A 63 4.02 14.74 7.88
N GLY A 64 2.69 14.78 7.82
CA GLY A 64 1.95 15.49 6.78
C GLY A 64 2.03 14.89 5.40
N GLY A 65 2.61 13.69 5.27
CA GLY A 65 2.81 13.05 3.97
C GLY A 65 1.52 12.71 3.27
N THR A 66 0.51 12.26 4.01
CA THR A 66 -0.79 11.91 3.42
C THR A 66 -1.43 13.10 2.71
N GLU A 67 -1.46 14.25 3.37
CA GLU A 67 -2.07 15.45 2.81
C GLU A 67 -1.29 15.94 1.60
N ARG A 68 0.04 15.96 1.68
CA ARG A 68 0.88 16.39 0.57
C ARG A 68 0.79 15.44 -0.62
N ALA A 69 0.62 14.13 -0.35
CA ALA A 69 0.47 13.15 -1.41
C ALA A 69 -0.75 13.41 -2.29
N HIS A 70 -1.85 13.85 -1.68
CA HIS A 70 -3.07 14.17 -2.41
C HIS A 70 -2.93 15.40 -3.31
N GLN A 71 -1.83 16.13 -3.19
CA GLN A 71 -1.54 17.31 -4.01
C GLN A 71 -0.30 17.12 -4.88
N ASN A 72 0.31 15.95 -4.85
CA ASN A 72 1.55 15.67 -5.57
C ASN A 72 1.24 15.04 -6.94
N PRO A 73 1.62 15.69 -8.04
CA PRO A 73 1.31 15.18 -9.38
C PRO A 73 1.85 13.79 -9.68
N ALA A 74 3.06 13.48 -9.22
CA ALA A 74 3.66 12.16 -9.46
C ALA A 74 2.87 11.06 -8.74
N VAL A 75 2.44 11.33 -7.51
CA VAL A 75 1.65 10.39 -6.73
C VAL A 75 0.26 10.22 -7.31
N LEU A 76 -0.38 11.32 -7.69
CA LEU A 76 -1.72 11.25 -8.29
C LEU A 76 -1.71 10.47 -9.60
N ALA A 77 -0.67 10.61 -10.41
CA ALA A 77 -0.52 9.84 -11.64
C ALA A 77 -0.39 8.34 -11.32
N LEU A 78 0.39 8.00 -10.29
CA LEU A 78 0.57 6.61 -9.88
C LEU A 78 -0.74 6.03 -9.35
N TRP A 79 -1.44 6.77 -8.50
CA TRP A 79 -2.71 6.32 -7.94
C TRP A 79 -3.78 6.12 -9.01
N LYS A 80 -3.78 6.94 -10.05
CA LYS A 80 -4.69 6.75 -11.17
C LYS A 80 -4.47 5.39 -11.83
N ARG A 81 -3.21 4.99 -11.97
CA ARG A 81 -2.87 3.66 -12.51
C ARG A 81 -3.39 2.54 -11.59
N TYR A 82 -3.31 2.74 -10.26
CA TYR A 82 -3.86 1.78 -9.31
C TYR A 82 -5.36 1.57 -9.53
N PHE A 83 -6.12 2.65 -9.67
CA PHE A 83 -7.57 2.54 -9.87
C PHE A 83 -7.95 1.79 -11.15
N GLU A 84 -7.05 1.75 -12.12
CA GLU A 84 -7.29 1.00 -13.36
C GLU A 84 -7.08 -0.50 -13.20
N VAL A 85 -6.31 -0.93 -12.21
CA VAL A 85 -5.91 -2.33 -12.08
C VAL A 85 -6.42 -3.00 -10.80
N CYS A 86 -6.91 -2.24 -9.83
CA CYS A 86 -7.35 -2.83 -8.57
C CYS A 86 -8.46 -2.02 -7.91
N ASP A 87 -9.06 -2.65 -6.90
CA ASP A 87 -9.98 -2.00 -5.98
C ASP A 87 -9.35 -2.00 -4.60
N MET A 88 -9.50 -0.91 -3.87
CA MET A 88 -9.04 -0.87 -2.49
C MET A 88 -10.11 -1.51 -1.61
N VAL A 89 -9.69 -2.37 -0.68
CA VAL A 89 -10.60 -3.08 0.20
C VAL A 89 -10.23 -2.82 1.65
N LYS A 90 -11.19 -2.99 2.54
CA LYS A 90 -10.96 -2.81 3.97
C LYS A 90 -10.24 -4.02 4.53
N LEU A 91 -9.35 -3.81 5.49
CA LEU A 91 -8.65 -4.92 6.15
C LEU A 91 -9.63 -5.93 6.73
N CYS A 92 -10.72 -5.47 7.34
CA CYS A 92 -11.68 -6.38 7.97
C CYS A 92 -12.42 -7.26 6.98
N ASP A 93 -12.34 -6.95 5.68
CA ASP A 93 -12.97 -7.77 4.64
C ASP A 93 -12.07 -8.91 4.17
N LEU A 94 -10.81 -8.95 4.61
CA LEU A 94 -9.89 -10.02 4.25
C LEU A 94 -10.24 -11.29 5.02
N ALA A 95 -10.13 -12.45 4.36
CA ALA A 95 -10.37 -13.74 5.01
C ALA A 95 -9.47 -13.92 6.23
N GLU A 96 -8.21 -13.52 6.11
CA GLU A 96 -7.22 -13.64 7.18
C GLU A 96 -7.59 -12.79 8.40
N ALA A 97 -8.23 -11.65 8.19
CA ALA A 97 -8.61 -10.74 9.28
C ALA A 97 -9.71 -11.30 10.18
N LYS A 98 -10.36 -12.39 9.76
CA LYS A 98 -11.39 -13.05 10.55
C LYS A 98 -10.80 -14.02 11.58
N GLN A 99 -9.51 -14.23 11.53
CA GLN A 99 -8.80 -15.12 12.45
C GLN A 99 -8.13 -14.30 13.55
N MET A 100 -8.02 -14.87 14.75
CA MET A 100 -7.37 -14.19 15.85
C MET A 100 -5.92 -13.84 15.53
N PHE A 101 -5.20 -14.75 14.85
CA PHE A 101 -3.87 -14.50 14.33
C PHE A 101 -3.95 -14.47 12.82
N ALA A 102 -4.19 -13.27 12.28
CA ALA A 102 -4.22 -13.08 10.82
C ALA A 102 -2.85 -13.39 10.25
N SER A 103 -2.79 -14.34 9.33
CA SER A 103 -1.52 -14.84 8.80
C SER A 103 -1.48 -14.63 7.28
N PHE A 104 -0.36 -14.07 6.81
CA PHE A 104 -0.16 -13.73 5.41
C PHE A 104 1.17 -14.27 4.94
N ARG A 105 1.32 -14.46 3.64
CA ARG A 105 2.62 -14.76 3.05
C ARG A 105 3.34 -13.45 2.76
N ARG A 106 4.65 -13.45 2.98
CA ARG A 106 5.46 -12.30 2.63
C ARG A 106 5.70 -12.27 1.11
N LEU A 107 5.56 -11.10 0.54
CA LEU A 107 5.88 -10.87 -0.86
C LEU A 107 7.19 -10.10 -0.92
N GLU A 108 8.18 -10.67 -1.61
CA GLU A 108 9.49 -10.04 -1.76
C GLU A 108 9.72 -9.66 -3.22
N PHE A 109 10.28 -8.49 -3.42
CA PHE A 109 10.58 -7.98 -4.76
C PHE A 109 12.05 -8.13 -5.09
#